data_1e237b97a94b0f00196c37d093ba3c65
#
_entry.id   1e237b97a94b0f00196c37d093ba3c65
#
_cell.length_a   1.000
_cell.length_b   1.000
_cell.length_c   1.000
_cell.angle_alpha   90.00
_cell.angle_beta   90.00
_cell.angle_gamma   90.00
#
_symmetry.space_group_name_H-M   'P 1'
#
loop_
_entity.id
_entity.type
_entity.pdbx_description
1 polymer ?
#
loop_
_entity_poly.entity_id
_entity_poly.type
_entity_poly.pdbx_seq_one_letter_code
_entity_poly.pdbx_strand_id
1 'polypeptide(L)'
;DLGEQVSRDTMVDVMPAKLADTTIRVLNASGQGGQAAEVAGALRDLGFTEPEAANDTIYATARLQCQGQIRFGPSGRAAAAAVWLVAPCTELYQDQRTDDTVDLALGTEFTELTRSDDIDAVLASLMPEATQPTDPSLLRQAHTGTC
;
A
#
# COMPACT_ATOMS: atom_id res chain seq x y z
N ASP A 1 12.85 11.20 -8.20
CA ASP A 1 13.48 9.88 -8.30
C ASP A 1 12.70 8.83 -7.52
N LEU A 2 12.36 7.73 -8.20
CA LEU A 2 11.57 6.66 -7.58
C LEU A 2 12.42 5.72 -6.71
N GLY A 3 13.73 5.72 -6.88
CA GLY A 3 14.60 4.76 -6.22
C GLY A 3 14.66 3.46 -7.01
N GLU A 4 14.75 2.32 -6.30
CA GLU A 4 14.90 1.00 -6.91
C GLU A 4 13.60 0.22 -6.86
N GLN A 5 13.26 -0.42 -7.97
CA GLN A 5 12.09 -1.30 -7.99
C GLN A 5 12.39 -2.57 -7.21
N VAL A 6 11.44 -2.95 -6.38
CA VAL A 6 11.53 -4.13 -5.51
C VAL A 6 10.63 -5.21 -6.09
N SER A 7 11.11 -6.44 -6.16
CA SER A 7 10.32 -7.55 -6.69
C SER A 7 9.26 -8.00 -5.68
N ARG A 8 8.18 -8.57 -6.19
CA ARG A 8 7.13 -9.17 -5.37
C ARG A 8 7.70 -10.27 -4.46
N ASP A 9 8.62 -11.06 -4.98
CA ASP A 9 9.23 -12.15 -4.21
C ASP A 9 9.97 -11.65 -2.97
N THR A 10 10.54 -10.45 -3.05
CA THR A 10 11.23 -9.83 -1.92
C THR A 10 10.23 -9.39 -0.84
N MET A 11 9.05 -8.96 -1.24
CA MET A 11 8.06 -8.38 -0.32
C MET A 11 7.07 -9.39 0.25
N VAL A 12 6.88 -10.54 -0.39
CA VAL A 12 5.80 -11.48 -0.04
C VAL A 12 5.90 -12.00 1.38
N ASP A 13 7.12 -12.14 1.92
CA ASP A 13 7.35 -12.65 3.27
C ASP A 13 7.61 -11.54 4.31
N VAL A 14 7.56 -10.28 3.90
CA VAL A 14 7.72 -9.17 4.84
C VAL A 14 6.47 -9.06 5.71
N MET A 15 6.65 -9.15 7.03
CA MET A 15 5.55 -9.00 7.97
C MET A 15 5.00 -7.58 7.91
N PRO A 16 3.70 -7.41 7.64
CA PRO A 16 3.11 -6.08 7.60
C PRO A 16 3.08 -5.41 8.97
N ALA A 17 3.23 -4.10 8.98
CA ALA A 17 3.06 -3.30 10.19
C ALA A 17 1.60 -3.33 10.64
N LYS A 18 1.34 -3.05 11.91
CA LYS A 18 -0.01 -2.79 12.40
C LYS A 18 -0.61 -1.62 11.61
N LEU A 19 -1.91 -1.69 11.35
CA LEU A 19 -2.56 -0.66 10.52
C LEU A 19 -2.46 0.72 11.18
N ALA A 20 -2.59 0.80 12.50
CA ALA A 20 -2.49 2.06 13.23
C ALA A 20 -1.08 2.66 13.20
N ASP A 21 -0.06 1.85 12.91
CA ASP A 21 1.33 2.30 12.84
C ASP A 21 1.79 2.63 11.41
N THR A 22 0.85 2.70 10.47
CA THR A 22 1.17 2.92 9.06
C THR A 22 0.78 4.34 8.67
N THR A 23 1.76 5.13 8.24
CA THR A 23 1.55 6.50 7.75
C THR A 23 1.53 6.49 6.23
N ILE A 24 0.38 6.84 5.64
CA ILE A 24 0.17 6.73 4.19
C ILE A 24 -0.18 8.08 3.58
N ARG A 25 0.42 8.36 2.42
CA ARG A 25 -0.05 9.42 1.54
C ARG A 25 -0.57 8.76 0.27
N VAL A 26 -1.83 9.04 -0.07
CA VAL A 26 -2.42 8.57 -1.33
C VAL A 26 -2.27 9.69 -2.35
N LEU A 27 -1.56 9.41 -3.43
CA LEU A 27 -1.16 10.43 -4.40
C LEU A 27 -1.89 10.21 -5.73
N ASN A 28 -2.44 11.29 -6.27
CA ASN A 28 -3.09 11.26 -7.57
C ASN A 28 -2.02 11.34 -8.66
N ALA A 29 -1.75 10.23 -9.33
CA ALA A 29 -0.85 10.14 -10.48
C ALA A 29 -1.60 9.76 -11.75
N SER A 30 -2.94 9.66 -11.69
CA SER A 30 -3.79 9.30 -12.82
C SER A 30 -4.42 10.51 -13.52
N GLY A 31 -4.40 11.67 -12.88
CA GLY A 31 -5.11 12.84 -13.36
C GLY A 31 -6.60 12.83 -13.07
N GLN A 32 -7.09 11.85 -12.32
CA GLN A 32 -8.51 11.69 -12.02
C GLN A 32 -8.86 12.39 -10.71
N GLY A 33 -9.63 13.47 -10.77
CA GLY A 33 -9.97 14.26 -9.59
C GLY A 33 -10.80 13.46 -8.58
N GLY A 34 -10.45 13.58 -7.29
CA GLY A 34 -11.19 12.96 -6.19
C GLY A 34 -10.83 11.52 -5.89
N GLN A 35 -10.14 10.82 -6.76
CA GLN A 35 -9.82 9.40 -6.57
C GLN A 35 -8.93 9.17 -5.35
N ALA A 36 -7.91 10.00 -5.18
CA ALA A 36 -6.98 9.84 -4.04
C ALA A 36 -7.72 10.02 -2.71
N ALA A 37 -8.66 10.96 -2.63
CA ALA A 37 -9.45 11.17 -1.43
C ALA A 37 -10.39 9.99 -1.14
N GLU A 38 -10.98 9.40 -2.17
CA GLU A 38 -11.82 8.22 -2.02
C GLU A 38 -11.02 7.03 -1.49
N VAL A 39 -9.84 6.79 -2.06
CA VAL A 39 -8.99 5.68 -1.63
C VAL A 39 -8.47 5.92 -0.21
N ALA A 40 -8.09 7.15 0.12
CA ALA A 40 -7.68 7.48 1.49
C ALA A 40 -8.81 7.18 2.49
N GLY A 41 -10.05 7.52 2.15
CA GLY A 41 -11.22 7.20 2.97
C GLY A 41 -11.42 5.70 3.13
N ALA A 42 -11.27 4.93 2.05
CA ALA A 42 -11.40 3.49 2.09
C ALA A 42 -10.31 2.85 2.98
N LEU A 43 -9.08 3.35 2.91
CA LEU A 43 -7.98 2.88 3.76
C LEU A 43 -8.27 3.19 5.23
N ARG A 44 -8.80 4.38 5.52
CA ARG A 44 -9.19 4.73 6.89
C ARG A 44 -10.25 3.78 7.41
N ASP A 45 -11.21 3.43 6.59
CA ASP A 45 -12.30 2.50 6.97
C ASP A 45 -11.76 1.11 7.28
N LEU A 46 -10.63 0.73 6.71
CA LEU A 46 -9.98 -0.56 7.00
C LEU A 46 -9.21 -0.55 8.31
N GLY A 47 -8.92 0.62 8.87
CA GLY A 47 -8.18 0.74 10.13
C GLY A 47 -6.84 1.45 10.01
N PHE A 48 -6.44 1.89 8.82
CA PHE A 48 -5.22 2.69 8.67
C PHE A 48 -5.42 4.07 9.29
N THR A 49 -4.34 4.60 9.89
CA THR A 49 -4.40 5.87 10.59
C THR A 49 -4.37 7.04 9.61
N GLU A 50 -5.48 7.74 9.49
CA GLU A 50 -5.65 9.01 8.77
C GLU A 50 -4.78 9.17 7.52
N PRO A 51 -5.00 8.36 6.48
CA PRO A 51 -4.29 8.54 5.21
C PRO A 51 -4.59 9.92 4.62
N GLU A 52 -3.56 10.55 4.07
CA GLU A 52 -3.71 11.87 3.45
C GLU A 52 -3.78 11.73 1.92
N ALA A 53 -4.56 12.60 1.28
CA ALA A 53 -4.67 12.61 -0.18
C ALA A 53 -4.00 13.86 -0.73
N ALA A 54 -3.24 13.71 -1.81
CA ALA A 54 -2.55 14.82 -2.47
C ALA A 54 -2.30 14.47 -3.94
N ASN A 55 -1.79 15.45 -4.70
CA ASN A 55 -1.35 15.20 -6.06
C ASN A 55 0.07 14.67 -6.06
N ASP A 56 0.35 13.73 -6.97
CA ASP A 56 1.71 13.23 -7.12
C ASP A 56 2.58 14.28 -7.81
N THR A 57 3.80 14.46 -7.31
CA THR A 57 4.74 15.40 -7.89
C THR A 57 5.63 14.76 -8.95
N ILE A 58 5.83 13.44 -8.89
CA ILE A 58 6.67 12.73 -9.87
C ILE A 58 5.95 12.63 -11.22
N TYR A 59 4.67 12.29 -11.20
CA TYR A 59 3.84 12.23 -12.40
C TYR A 59 2.90 13.42 -12.47
N ALA A 60 3.48 14.64 -12.30
CA ALA A 60 2.70 15.87 -12.26
C ALA A 60 2.12 16.24 -13.64
N THR A 61 2.87 15.96 -14.71
CA THR A 61 2.46 16.31 -16.07
C THR A 61 2.19 15.09 -16.94
N ALA A 62 2.86 13.96 -16.67
CA ALA A 62 2.62 12.69 -17.34
C ALA A 62 1.85 11.79 -16.39
N ARG A 63 0.90 11.02 -16.91
CA ARG A 63 0.11 10.10 -16.08
C ARG A 63 0.83 8.77 -15.92
N LEU A 64 0.70 8.18 -14.73
CA LEU A 64 1.27 6.88 -14.42
C LEU A 64 0.41 5.80 -15.10
N GLN A 65 0.99 5.03 -16.01
CA GLN A 65 0.28 4.09 -16.89
C GLN A 65 0.25 2.66 -16.34
N CYS A 66 -0.12 2.51 -15.07
CA CYS A 66 -0.30 1.20 -14.43
C CYS A 66 -1.35 1.36 -13.34
N GLN A 67 -1.55 0.33 -12.50
CA GLN A 67 -2.47 0.46 -11.37
C GLN A 67 -1.94 1.42 -10.32
N GLY A 68 -0.65 1.41 -10.08
CA GLY A 68 -0.05 2.35 -9.13
C GLY A 68 1.34 1.96 -8.70
N GLN A 69 1.90 2.76 -7.80
CA GLN A 69 3.22 2.54 -7.21
C GLN A 69 3.14 2.72 -5.71
N ILE A 70 3.74 1.80 -4.97
CA ILE A 70 3.97 1.95 -3.54
C ILE A 70 5.43 2.33 -3.37
N ARG A 71 5.67 3.51 -2.78
CA ARG A 71 7.01 4.08 -2.60
C ARG A 71 7.30 4.20 -1.12
N PHE A 72 8.46 3.69 -0.71
CA PHE A 72 8.81 3.63 0.70
C PHE A 72 10.34 3.65 0.85
N GLY A 73 10.81 3.98 2.06
CA GLY A 73 12.22 3.89 2.40
C GLY A 73 12.52 2.62 3.20
N PRO A 74 13.79 2.42 3.59
CA PRO A 74 14.17 1.22 4.35
C PRO A 74 13.38 1.04 5.65
N SER A 75 13.03 2.14 6.32
CA SER A 75 12.26 2.09 7.57
C SER A 75 10.78 1.80 7.35
N GLY A 76 10.29 1.89 6.13
CA GLY A 76 8.88 1.73 5.80
C GLY A 76 8.52 0.40 5.16
N ARG A 77 9.40 -0.60 5.17
CA ARG A 77 9.11 -1.88 4.50
C ARG A 77 7.87 -2.57 5.06
N ALA A 78 7.76 -2.63 6.39
CA ALA A 78 6.60 -3.26 7.03
C ALA A 78 5.31 -2.50 6.75
N ALA A 79 5.36 -1.17 6.76
CA ALA A 79 4.22 -0.33 6.41
C ALA A 79 3.84 -0.52 4.95
N ALA A 80 4.82 -0.58 4.05
CA ALA A 80 4.57 -0.84 2.63
C ALA A 80 3.91 -2.20 2.42
N ALA A 81 4.33 -3.23 3.18
CA ALA A 81 3.72 -4.55 3.11
C ALA A 81 2.25 -4.51 3.51
N ALA A 82 1.89 -3.70 4.49
CA ALA A 82 0.50 -3.54 4.91
C ALA A 82 -0.36 -2.91 3.80
N VAL A 83 0.14 -1.87 3.16
CA VAL A 83 -0.57 -1.21 2.05
C VAL A 83 -0.67 -2.15 0.85
N TRP A 84 0.39 -2.91 0.58
CA TRP A 84 0.44 -3.83 -0.56
C TRP A 84 -0.60 -4.95 -0.45
N LEU A 85 -1.03 -5.32 0.74
CA LEU A 85 -2.11 -6.30 0.92
C LEU A 85 -3.37 -5.90 0.15
N VAL A 86 -3.73 -4.62 0.16
CA VAL A 86 -4.96 -4.13 -0.45
C VAL A 86 -4.75 -3.42 -1.77
N ALA A 87 -3.49 -3.24 -2.17
CA ALA A 87 -3.12 -2.70 -3.48
C ALA A 87 -2.04 -3.60 -4.10
N PRO A 88 -2.34 -4.90 -4.34
CA PRO A 88 -1.32 -5.88 -4.69
C PRO A 88 -0.80 -5.79 -6.12
N CYS A 89 -1.53 -5.13 -7.00
CA CYS A 89 -1.15 -5.04 -8.42
C CYS A 89 -0.37 -3.77 -8.74
N THR A 90 0.22 -3.16 -7.71
CA THR A 90 1.06 -1.98 -7.86
C THR A 90 2.52 -2.37 -7.98
N GLU A 91 3.32 -1.47 -8.54
CA GLU A 91 4.77 -1.60 -8.54
C GLU A 91 5.30 -1.17 -7.17
N LEU A 92 6.41 -1.75 -6.74
CA LEU A 92 7.02 -1.47 -5.45
C LEU A 92 8.37 -0.79 -5.68
N TYR A 93 8.58 0.37 -5.05
CA TYR A 93 9.83 1.12 -5.18
C TYR A 93 10.36 1.50 -3.81
N GLN A 94 11.64 1.18 -3.56
CA GLN A 94 12.32 1.62 -2.35
C GLN A 94 13.22 2.80 -2.68
N ASP A 95 12.97 3.93 -2.03
CA ASP A 95 13.76 5.13 -2.21
C ASP A 95 14.64 5.39 -0.97
N GLN A 96 15.21 6.58 -0.86
CA GLN A 96 16.17 6.88 0.19
C GLN A 96 15.58 7.70 1.34
N ARG A 97 14.25 7.78 1.43
CA ARG A 97 13.63 8.47 2.57
C ARG A 97 14.00 7.79 3.88
N THR A 98 14.13 8.58 4.93
CA THR A 98 14.55 8.08 6.23
C THR A 98 13.38 7.80 7.16
N ASP A 99 12.20 8.37 6.87
CA ASP A 99 11.00 8.11 7.67
C ASP A 99 10.30 6.84 7.18
N ASP A 100 9.21 6.47 7.85
CA ASP A 100 8.43 5.27 7.54
C ASP A 100 7.16 5.57 6.74
N THR A 101 7.05 6.77 6.17
CA THR A 101 5.90 7.14 5.34
C THR A 101 5.88 6.33 4.05
N VAL A 102 4.70 5.87 3.69
CA VAL A 102 4.47 5.11 2.45
C VAL A 102 3.59 5.96 1.54
N ASP A 103 4.00 6.08 0.29
CA ASP A 103 3.19 6.71 -0.74
C ASP A 103 2.51 5.63 -1.57
N LEU A 104 1.20 5.76 -1.73
CA LEU A 104 0.44 4.97 -2.71
C LEU A 104 0.03 5.91 -3.82
N ALA A 105 0.77 5.86 -4.94
CA ALA A 105 0.48 6.68 -6.11
C ALA A 105 -0.47 5.90 -7.02
N LEU A 106 -1.63 6.47 -7.29
CA LEU A 106 -2.67 5.83 -8.10
C LEU A 106 -2.47 6.14 -9.57
N GLY A 107 -2.32 5.08 -10.38
CA GLY A 107 -2.17 5.20 -11.82
C GLY A 107 -3.48 5.15 -12.57
N THR A 108 -3.40 5.25 -13.89
CA THR A 108 -4.59 5.31 -14.76
C THR A 108 -5.40 4.01 -14.74
N GLU A 109 -4.76 2.89 -14.37
CA GLU A 109 -5.43 1.58 -14.37
C GLU A 109 -5.95 1.18 -12.99
N PHE A 110 -5.82 2.04 -11.99
CA PHE A 110 -6.34 1.76 -10.67
C PHE A 110 -7.86 1.84 -10.68
N THR A 111 -8.53 0.84 -10.09
CA THR A 111 -9.99 0.84 -9.97
C THR A 111 -10.44 0.94 -8.52
N GLU A 112 -9.97 0.02 -7.67
CA GLU A 112 -10.36 -0.01 -6.27
C GLU A 112 -9.37 -0.87 -5.49
N LEU A 113 -9.42 -0.78 -4.15
CA LEU A 113 -8.63 -1.63 -3.28
C LEU A 113 -9.11 -3.08 -3.43
N THR A 114 -8.16 -4.00 -3.35
CA THR A 114 -8.44 -5.43 -3.48
C THR A 114 -8.83 -6.03 -2.14
N ARG A 115 -9.90 -6.83 -2.12
CA ARG A 115 -10.37 -7.50 -0.92
C ARG A 115 -10.58 -8.98 -1.20
N SER A 116 -10.34 -9.80 -0.18
CA SER A 116 -10.65 -11.23 -0.18
C SER A 116 -10.77 -11.69 1.26
N ASP A 117 -11.27 -12.90 1.48
CA ASP A 117 -11.36 -13.44 2.83
C ASP A 117 -9.97 -13.56 3.47
N ASP A 118 -8.96 -13.98 2.70
CA ASP A 118 -7.59 -14.11 3.20
C ASP A 118 -6.99 -12.74 3.52
N ILE A 119 -7.21 -11.76 2.66
CA ILE A 119 -6.75 -10.38 2.91
C ILE A 119 -7.42 -9.84 4.17
N ASP A 120 -8.73 -10.05 4.31
CA ASP A 120 -9.47 -9.57 5.48
C ASP A 120 -8.96 -10.21 6.77
N ALA A 121 -8.62 -11.51 6.74
CA ALA A 121 -8.08 -12.20 7.90
C ALA A 121 -6.70 -11.62 8.29
N VAL A 122 -5.85 -11.34 7.31
CA VAL A 122 -4.55 -10.70 7.61
C VAL A 122 -4.77 -9.31 8.19
N LEU A 123 -5.65 -8.50 7.60
CA LEU A 123 -5.96 -7.16 8.12
C LEU A 123 -6.44 -7.22 9.56
N ALA A 124 -7.28 -8.21 9.90
CA ALA A 124 -7.74 -8.38 11.28
C ALA A 124 -6.60 -8.63 12.25
N SER A 125 -5.56 -9.37 11.83
CA SER A 125 -4.38 -9.63 12.66
C SER A 125 -3.51 -8.39 12.85
N LEU A 126 -3.70 -7.36 12.03
CA LEU A 126 -2.92 -6.12 12.09
C LEU A 126 -3.64 -5.00 12.84
N MET A 127 -4.82 -5.27 13.39
CA MET A 127 -5.54 -4.29 14.21
C MET A 127 -4.88 -4.17 15.59
N PRO A 128 -4.95 -2.98 16.23
CA PRO A 128 -4.29 -2.78 17.53
C PRO A 128 -4.74 -3.77 18.61
N GLU A 129 -6.01 -4.17 18.60
CA GLU A 129 -6.57 -5.07 19.60
C GLU A 129 -6.29 -6.54 19.32
N ALA A 130 -5.69 -6.88 18.19
CA ALA A 130 -5.40 -8.27 17.85
C ALA A 130 -4.40 -8.86 18.84
N THR A 131 -4.71 -10.06 19.36
CA THR A 131 -3.87 -10.73 20.36
C THR A 131 -2.95 -11.77 19.74
N GLN A 132 -3.23 -12.20 18.51
CA GLN A 132 -2.43 -13.19 17.80
C GLN A 132 -1.54 -12.51 16.76
N PRO A 133 -0.28 -12.95 16.60
CA PRO A 133 0.55 -12.44 15.51
C PRO A 133 0.01 -12.89 14.15
N THR A 134 0.41 -12.18 13.10
CA THR A 134 0.04 -12.57 11.74
C THR A 134 0.65 -13.91 11.38
N ASP A 135 -0.16 -14.84 10.89
CA ASP A 135 0.29 -16.15 10.44
C ASP A 135 1.01 -16.01 9.09
N PRO A 136 2.29 -16.39 8.98
CA PRO A 136 3.02 -16.31 7.71
C PRO A 136 2.37 -17.08 6.56
N SER A 137 1.76 -18.24 6.85
CA SER A 137 1.08 -19.02 5.80
C SER A 137 -0.13 -18.29 5.27
N LEU A 138 -0.92 -17.68 6.16
CA LEU A 138 -2.07 -16.88 5.76
C LEU A 138 -1.64 -15.67 4.94
N LEU A 139 -0.55 -15.03 5.32
CA LEU A 139 0.00 -13.89 4.58
C LEU A 139 0.33 -14.28 3.14
N ARG A 140 0.98 -15.44 2.95
CA ARG A 140 1.28 -15.95 1.60
C ARG A 140 0.01 -16.23 0.82
N GLN A 141 -0.98 -16.85 1.46
CA GLN A 141 -2.26 -17.15 0.82
C GLN A 141 -2.95 -15.87 0.37
N ALA A 142 -2.87 -14.80 1.16
CA ALA A 142 -3.48 -13.52 0.81
C ALA A 142 -2.89 -12.93 -0.47
N HIS A 143 -1.64 -13.24 -0.79
CA HIS A 143 -0.98 -12.77 -2.01
C HIS A 143 -1.14 -13.71 -3.20
N THR A 144 -1.66 -14.92 -2.99
CA THR A 144 -1.78 -15.91 -4.06
C THR A 144 -2.92 -15.51 -5.00
N GLY A 145 -2.62 -15.45 -6.29
CA GLY A 145 -3.62 -15.19 -7.32
C GLY A 145 -4.13 -13.76 -7.40
N THR A 146 -3.51 -12.82 -6.68
CA THR A 146 -3.96 -11.43 -6.69
C THR A 146 -3.38 -10.63 -7.87
N CYS A 147 -2.19 -10.97 -8.33
CA CYS A 147 -1.57 -10.35 -9.54
C CYS A 147 -0.63 -11.30 -10.24
#